data_699fc514b72acfb91f1453db9d0b90c2
#
_entry.id   699fc514b72acfb91f1453db9d0b90c2
#
_cell.length_a   1.000
_cell.length_b   1.000
_cell.length_c   1.000
_cell.angle_alpha   90.00
_cell.angle_beta   90.00
_cell.angle_gamma   90.00
#
_symmetry.space_group_name_H-M   'P 1'
#
loop_
_entity.id
_entity.type
_entity.pdbx_description
1 polymer ?
#
loop_
_entity_poly.entity_id
_entity_poly.type
_entity_poly.pdbx_seq_one_letter_code
_entity_poly.pdbx_strand_id
1 'polypeptide(L)'
;MAATPARWQDVLFTRKMLICVFTGFSSGLPLYLLLQLVPAWLRTEQVDLKAIGAFALIQFPYTWKFIWSPLLDRFSLPWLGRRRGWMALSQLALLLAIPAFGLFRPTVDIWAIAYLAAAIAFFSASQDIVLDAYRRELLLEEELGLGNSVHINAYRIAGLVPGSLSLILADHLPWASVFAITALFMLPGLAMTLLISEPQLAKGAPKTLREAVVEPFHEFITRQGWRPALLILAFIFLYKLGDSMATALATPFYLDMGFTKTDIGIVAKNAGLWASVAGGMLGGLWMVKIGINRGLWLFGIVQVVSILGFAWLAWLGRPDIVALGVVIAFEALGVGLGTVAYVAFIARATNPRFTATQFALFTSLSAVPRTVVNATTGWIVDQTGW
;
A
#
# COMPACT_ATOMS: atom_id res chain seq x y z
N MET A 1 31.12 20.90 9.59
CA MET A 1 31.33 20.42 8.21
C MET A 1 29.99 20.02 7.65
N ALA A 2 29.46 20.76 6.66
CA ALA A 2 28.23 20.34 5.97
C ALA A 2 28.55 19.09 5.15
N ALA A 3 27.90 17.99 5.44
CA ALA A 3 28.04 16.75 4.67
C ALA A 3 27.68 17.05 3.21
N THR A 4 28.55 16.68 2.28
CA THR A 4 28.29 16.77 0.84
C THR A 4 27.01 15.99 0.57
N PRO A 5 26.00 16.55 -0.12
CA PRO A 5 24.77 15.83 -0.37
C PRO A 5 25.09 14.56 -1.17
N ALA A 6 24.69 13.40 -0.62
CA ALA A 6 24.91 12.10 -1.26
C ALA A 6 24.35 12.15 -2.69
N ARG A 7 25.13 11.70 -3.66
CA ARG A 7 24.63 11.58 -5.03
C ARG A 7 23.56 10.51 -5.06
N TRP A 8 22.43 10.77 -5.68
CA TRP A 8 21.31 9.82 -5.78
C TRP A 8 21.72 8.45 -6.35
N GLN A 9 22.78 8.42 -7.21
CA GLN A 9 23.35 7.20 -7.78
C GLN A 9 23.96 6.29 -6.71
N ASP A 10 24.66 6.89 -5.71
CA ASP A 10 25.33 6.16 -4.64
C ASP A 10 24.33 5.54 -3.66
N VAL A 11 23.09 6.05 -3.62
CA VAL A 11 22.02 5.59 -2.74
C VAL A 11 21.08 4.62 -3.46
N LEU A 12 20.80 4.83 -4.75
CA LEU A 12 19.81 4.05 -5.51
C LEU A 12 20.24 2.59 -5.76
N PHE A 13 21.52 2.37 -6.10
CA PHE A 13 22.05 1.03 -6.44
C PHE A 13 22.69 0.34 -5.25
N THR A 14 22.01 0.30 -4.11
CA THR A 14 22.50 -0.35 -2.89
C THR A 14 21.75 -1.65 -2.60
N ARG A 15 22.38 -2.53 -1.81
CA ARG A 15 21.73 -3.75 -1.29
C ARG A 15 20.44 -3.41 -0.53
N LYS A 16 20.37 -2.28 0.18
CA LYS A 16 19.19 -1.84 0.91
C LYS A 16 18.03 -1.52 -0.04
N MET A 17 18.30 -0.85 -1.16
CA MET A 17 17.26 -0.54 -2.16
C MET A 17 16.76 -1.82 -2.85
N LEU A 18 17.64 -2.76 -3.14
CA LEU A 18 17.24 -4.07 -3.66
C LEU A 18 16.31 -4.81 -2.68
N ILE A 19 16.60 -4.77 -1.38
CA ILE A 19 15.71 -5.30 -0.33
C ILE A 19 14.36 -4.58 -0.37
N CYS A 20 14.34 -3.25 -0.56
CA CYS A 20 13.10 -2.49 -0.68
C CYS A 20 12.27 -2.90 -1.91
N VAL A 21 12.90 -3.25 -3.04
CA VAL A 21 12.19 -3.79 -4.21
C VAL A 21 11.49 -5.10 -3.88
N PHE A 22 12.21 -6.09 -3.34
CA PHE A 22 11.63 -7.41 -3.07
C PHE A 22 10.58 -7.38 -1.95
N THR A 23 10.81 -6.56 -0.92
CA THR A 23 9.82 -6.38 0.16
C THR A 23 8.57 -5.67 -0.35
N GLY A 24 8.70 -4.67 -1.20
CA GLY A 24 7.56 -3.99 -1.82
C GLY A 24 6.76 -4.91 -2.73
N PHE A 25 7.45 -5.65 -3.60
CA PHE A 25 6.81 -6.61 -4.50
C PHE A 25 6.04 -7.69 -3.73
N SER A 26 6.68 -8.29 -2.73
CA SER A 26 6.09 -9.33 -1.88
C SER A 26 4.88 -8.82 -1.08
N SER A 27 4.88 -7.56 -0.66
CA SER A 27 3.79 -6.90 0.05
C SER A 27 2.58 -6.65 -0.86
N GLY A 28 2.81 -6.17 -2.09
CA GLY A 28 1.73 -5.79 -3.00
C GLY A 28 0.97 -6.97 -3.60
N LEU A 29 1.65 -8.07 -3.91
CA LEU A 29 1.09 -9.19 -4.66
C LEU A 29 -0.17 -9.79 -4.02
N PRO A 30 -0.21 -10.14 -2.70
CA PRO A 30 -1.40 -10.74 -2.10
C PRO A 30 -2.59 -9.80 -2.05
N LEU A 31 -2.36 -8.50 -1.81
CA LEU A 31 -3.45 -7.52 -1.80
C LEU A 31 -4.10 -7.38 -3.18
N TYR A 32 -3.28 -7.20 -4.22
CA TYR A 32 -3.82 -7.10 -5.58
C TYR A 32 -4.46 -8.39 -6.08
N LEU A 33 -4.00 -9.56 -5.60
CA LEU A 33 -4.67 -10.83 -5.84
C LEU A 33 -6.10 -10.80 -5.29
N LEU A 34 -6.28 -10.37 -4.04
CA LEU A 34 -7.60 -10.28 -3.40
C LEU A 34 -8.49 -9.19 -4.05
N LEU A 35 -7.90 -8.10 -4.57
CA LEU A 35 -8.65 -6.99 -5.15
C LEU A 35 -8.97 -7.16 -6.63
N GLN A 36 -8.19 -7.93 -7.37
CA GLN A 36 -8.27 -8.00 -8.83
C GLN A 36 -8.54 -9.43 -9.33
N LEU A 37 -7.70 -10.40 -8.95
CA LEU A 37 -7.78 -11.75 -9.49
C LEU A 37 -8.96 -12.54 -8.91
N VAL A 38 -9.14 -12.52 -7.59
CA VAL A 38 -10.23 -13.26 -6.93
C VAL A 38 -11.61 -12.75 -7.37
N PRO A 39 -11.92 -11.45 -7.42
CA PRO A 39 -13.20 -10.97 -7.95
C PRO A 39 -13.41 -11.32 -9.43
N ALA A 40 -12.37 -11.28 -10.25
CA ALA A 40 -12.46 -11.69 -11.65
C ALA A 40 -12.79 -13.18 -11.78
N TRP A 41 -12.10 -14.04 -11.03
CA TRP A 41 -12.40 -15.48 -10.96
C TRP A 41 -13.83 -15.75 -10.54
N LEU A 42 -14.28 -15.17 -9.42
CA LEU A 42 -15.66 -15.34 -8.93
C LEU A 42 -16.69 -14.91 -9.99
N ARG A 43 -16.42 -13.80 -10.71
CA ARG A 43 -17.30 -13.30 -11.76
C ARG A 43 -17.33 -14.22 -12.99
N THR A 44 -16.20 -14.77 -13.39
CA THR A 44 -16.09 -15.73 -14.50
C THR A 44 -16.88 -17.00 -14.18
N GLU A 45 -16.87 -17.43 -12.93
CA GLU A 45 -17.63 -18.60 -12.43
C GLU A 45 -19.10 -18.26 -12.07
N GLN A 46 -19.62 -17.12 -12.56
CA GLN A 46 -21.03 -16.71 -12.43
C GLN A 46 -21.50 -16.47 -10.98
N VAL A 47 -20.59 -16.16 -10.04
CA VAL A 47 -20.98 -15.76 -8.69
C VAL A 47 -21.72 -14.42 -8.71
N ASP A 48 -22.74 -14.29 -7.86
CA ASP A 48 -23.55 -13.07 -7.75
C ASP A 48 -22.70 -11.84 -7.36
N LEU A 49 -22.99 -10.70 -7.98
CA LEU A 49 -22.28 -9.44 -7.74
C LEU A 49 -22.38 -8.95 -6.29
N LYS A 50 -23.49 -9.25 -5.61
CA LYS A 50 -23.64 -8.91 -4.18
C LYS A 50 -22.66 -9.69 -3.31
N ALA A 51 -22.48 -10.98 -3.60
CA ALA A 51 -21.49 -11.81 -2.93
C ALA A 51 -20.07 -11.31 -3.21
N ILE A 52 -19.74 -10.98 -4.46
CA ILE A 52 -18.44 -10.40 -4.83
C ILE A 52 -18.21 -9.07 -4.12
N GLY A 53 -19.23 -8.22 -4.02
CA GLY A 53 -19.15 -6.94 -3.28
C GLY A 53 -18.86 -7.16 -1.78
N ALA A 54 -19.42 -8.20 -1.17
CA ALA A 54 -19.15 -8.54 0.22
C ALA A 54 -17.68 -8.94 0.47
N PHE A 55 -16.96 -9.44 -0.54
CA PHE A 55 -15.52 -9.70 -0.46
C PHE A 55 -14.68 -8.44 -0.19
N ALA A 56 -15.22 -7.23 -0.40
CA ALA A 56 -14.54 -5.99 0.01
C ALA A 56 -14.27 -5.94 1.52
N LEU A 57 -15.10 -6.61 2.34
CA LEU A 57 -14.91 -6.74 3.80
C LEU A 57 -13.64 -7.54 4.17
N ILE A 58 -13.10 -8.34 3.26
CA ILE A 58 -11.85 -9.08 3.45
C ILE A 58 -10.65 -8.14 3.63
N GLN A 59 -10.78 -6.86 3.26
CA GLN A 59 -9.75 -5.85 3.52
C GLN A 59 -9.68 -5.40 5.00
N PHE A 60 -10.63 -5.82 5.84
CA PHE A 60 -10.67 -5.48 7.26
C PHE A 60 -9.34 -5.70 8.00
N PRO A 61 -8.59 -6.79 7.81
CA PRO A 61 -7.30 -6.99 8.45
C PRO A 61 -6.29 -5.87 8.17
N TYR A 62 -6.26 -5.29 6.98
CA TYR A 62 -5.32 -4.21 6.65
C TYR A 62 -5.59 -2.92 7.42
N THR A 63 -6.86 -2.64 7.74
CA THR A 63 -7.24 -1.48 8.54
C THR A 63 -7.00 -1.71 10.03
N TRP A 64 -7.21 -2.93 10.52
CA TRP A 64 -7.15 -3.28 11.94
C TRP A 64 -5.85 -3.96 12.37
N LYS A 65 -4.86 -4.04 11.49
CA LYS A 65 -3.58 -4.71 11.74
C LYS A 65 -2.83 -4.21 12.99
N PHE A 66 -3.10 -2.99 13.45
CA PHE A 66 -2.49 -2.44 14.67
C PHE A 66 -2.88 -3.23 15.93
N ILE A 67 -4.01 -3.97 15.93
CA ILE A 67 -4.48 -4.75 17.09
C ILE A 67 -3.48 -5.85 17.46
N TRP A 68 -2.93 -6.55 16.45
CA TRP A 68 -1.99 -7.66 16.68
C TRP A 68 -0.53 -7.30 16.42
N SER A 69 -0.25 -6.11 15.91
CA SER A 69 1.12 -5.66 15.66
C SER A 69 2.03 -5.68 16.91
N PRO A 70 1.52 -5.47 18.17
CA PRO A 70 2.34 -5.62 19.35
C PRO A 70 2.90 -7.03 19.57
N LEU A 71 2.19 -8.06 19.09
CA LEU A 71 2.68 -9.44 19.13
C LEU A 71 3.90 -9.61 18.27
N LEU A 72 3.91 -8.97 17.07
CA LEU A 72 5.02 -9.01 16.11
C LEU A 72 6.23 -8.17 16.57
N ASP A 73 6.02 -7.19 17.44
CA ASP A 73 7.10 -6.46 18.12
C ASP A 73 7.70 -7.25 19.29
N ARG A 74 6.86 -8.04 19.99
CA ARG A 74 7.24 -8.73 21.23
C ARG A 74 7.89 -10.08 20.97
N PHE A 75 7.30 -10.89 20.08
CA PHE A 75 7.72 -12.28 19.89
C PHE A 75 8.69 -12.41 18.71
N SER A 76 9.78 -13.15 18.94
CA SER A 76 10.70 -13.58 17.92
C SER A 76 10.51 -15.07 17.63
N LEU A 77 10.56 -15.45 16.35
CA LEU A 77 10.52 -16.85 15.98
C LEU A 77 11.92 -17.46 16.06
N PRO A 78 12.02 -18.74 16.49
CA PRO A 78 13.30 -19.40 16.57
C PRO A 78 14.03 -19.41 15.21
N TRP A 79 15.37 -19.32 15.26
CA TRP A 79 16.33 -19.42 14.15
C TRP A 79 16.40 -18.22 13.18
N LEU A 80 15.30 -17.50 12.92
CA LEU A 80 15.29 -16.42 11.92
C LEU A 80 15.23 -15.01 12.53
N GLY A 81 14.99 -14.91 13.84
CA GLY A 81 14.87 -13.64 14.52
C GLY A 81 13.46 -13.04 14.49
N ARG A 82 13.35 -11.78 14.96
CA ARG A 82 12.07 -11.11 15.19
C ARG A 82 11.39 -10.71 13.88
N ARG A 83 12.10 -10.02 12.99
CA ARG A 83 11.50 -9.53 11.72
C ARG A 83 11.49 -10.60 10.66
N ARG A 84 12.64 -11.20 10.39
CA ARG A 84 12.79 -12.23 9.36
C ARG A 84 11.92 -13.46 9.61
N GLY A 85 11.80 -13.88 10.88
CA GLY A 85 10.95 -15.00 11.25
C GLY A 85 9.48 -14.78 10.86
N TRP A 86 8.91 -13.67 11.25
CA TRP A 86 7.52 -13.33 10.89
C TRP A 86 7.33 -13.07 9.39
N MET A 87 8.33 -12.44 8.72
CA MET A 87 8.32 -12.29 7.26
C MET A 87 8.25 -13.67 6.58
N ALA A 88 9.15 -14.57 6.92
CA ALA A 88 9.22 -15.91 6.33
C ALA A 88 7.95 -16.72 6.61
N LEU A 89 7.42 -16.69 7.85
CA LEU A 89 6.17 -17.37 8.20
C LEU A 89 4.99 -16.85 7.38
N SER A 90 4.81 -15.54 7.29
CA SER A 90 3.72 -14.95 6.53
C SER A 90 3.85 -15.24 5.04
N GLN A 91 5.06 -15.12 4.48
CA GLN A 91 5.32 -15.41 3.06
C GLN A 91 5.10 -16.88 2.72
N LEU A 92 5.52 -17.80 3.60
CA LEU A 92 5.27 -19.23 3.42
C LEU A 92 3.76 -19.54 3.52
N ALA A 93 3.07 -18.96 4.49
CA ALA A 93 1.62 -19.11 4.61
C ALA A 93 0.88 -18.61 3.36
N LEU A 94 1.29 -17.47 2.79
CA LEU A 94 0.74 -16.93 1.54
C LEU A 94 1.07 -17.83 0.35
N LEU A 95 2.32 -18.29 0.24
CA LEU A 95 2.75 -19.19 -0.83
C LEU A 95 1.92 -20.48 -0.87
N LEU A 96 1.52 -20.99 0.30
CA LEU A 96 0.70 -22.21 0.42
C LEU A 96 -0.80 -21.94 0.30
N ALA A 97 -1.26 -20.78 0.81
CA ALA A 97 -2.69 -20.43 0.82
C ALA A 97 -3.20 -19.97 -0.56
N ILE A 98 -2.40 -19.26 -1.35
CA ILE A 98 -2.84 -18.76 -2.66
C ILE A 98 -3.22 -19.90 -3.62
N PRO A 99 -2.44 -20.97 -3.81
CA PRO A 99 -2.82 -22.09 -4.65
C PRO A 99 -4.07 -22.82 -4.18
N ALA A 100 -4.38 -22.76 -2.87
CA ALA A 100 -5.53 -23.43 -2.31
C ALA A 100 -6.87 -22.90 -2.86
N PHE A 101 -6.93 -21.69 -3.43
CA PHE A 101 -8.11 -21.24 -4.17
C PHE A 101 -8.50 -22.20 -5.31
N GLY A 102 -7.51 -22.80 -5.97
CA GLY A 102 -7.74 -23.76 -7.05
C GLY A 102 -8.40 -25.09 -6.63
N LEU A 103 -8.54 -25.34 -5.33
CA LEU A 103 -9.21 -26.51 -4.79
C LEU A 103 -10.73 -26.32 -4.64
N PHE A 104 -11.23 -25.10 -4.74
CA PHE A 104 -12.63 -24.74 -4.49
C PHE A 104 -13.40 -24.44 -5.78
N ARG A 105 -14.73 -24.67 -5.70
CA ARG A 105 -15.68 -24.29 -6.74
C ARG A 105 -16.48 -23.08 -6.28
N PRO A 106 -16.37 -21.91 -6.93
CA PRO A 106 -16.98 -20.65 -6.46
C PRO A 106 -18.49 -20.72 -6.22
N THR A 107 -19.21 -21.47 -7.06
CA THR A 107 -20.68 -21.61 -6.96
C THR A 107 -21.13 -22.47 -5.77
N VAL A 108 -20.25 -23.30 -5.23
CA VAL A 108 -20.58 -24.24 -4.14
C VAL A 108 -19.88 -23.83 -2.85
N ASP A 109 -18.60 -23.46 -2.95
CA ASP A 109 -17.69 -23.29 -1.81
C ASP A 109 -17.44 -21.83 -1.43
N ILE A 110 -18.39 -20.92 -1.72
CA ILE A 110 -18.20 -19.47 -1.55
C ILE A 110 -17.73 -19.07 -0.15
N TRP A 111 -18.24 -19.73 0.90
CA TRP A 111 -17.82 -19.47 2.28
C TRP A 111 -16.40 -19.96 2.58
N ALA A 112 -16.00 -21.12 2.05
CA ALA A 112 -14.63 -21.60 2.18
C ALA A 112 -13.63 -20.66 1.47
N ILE A 113 -14.00 -20.16 0.30
CA ILE A 113 -13.25 -19.14 -0.44
C ILE A 113 -13.17 -17.85 0.38
N ALA A 114 -14.26 -17.41 1.02
CA ALA A 114 -14.26 -16.21 1.86
C ALA A 114 -13.35 -16.37 3.08
N TYR A 115 -13.36 -17.51 3.76
CA TYR A 115 -12.45 -17.78 4.88
C TYR A 115 -10.99 -17.87 4.43
N LEU A 116 -10.71 -18.52 3.31
CA LEU A 116 -9.36 -18.56 2.74
C LEU A 116 -8.86 -17.14 2.36
N ALA A 117 -9.72 -16.35 1.72
CA ALA A 117 -9.39 -14.97 1.37
C ALA A 117 -9.15 -14.10 2.62
N ALA A 118 -9.94 -14.29 3.69
CA ALA A 118 -9.72 -13.61 4.97
C ALA A 118 -8.40 -14.05 5.63
N ALA A 119 -8.04 -15.33 5.57
CA ALA A 119 -6.76 -15.84 6.04
C ALA A 119 -5.58 -15.24 5.25
N ILE A 120 -5.68 -15.18 3.91
CA ILE A 120 -4.68 -14.54 3.05
C ILE A 120 -4.56 -13.06 3.40
N ALA A 121 -5.68 -12.34 3.60
CA ALA A 121 -5.66 -10.94 4.01
C ALA A 121 -4.99 -10.74 5.38
N PHE A 122 -5.24 -11.64 6.33
CA PHE A 122 -4.58 -11.61 7.64
C PHE A 122 -3.07 -11.82 7.55
N PHE A 123 -2.62 -12.85 6.82
CA PHE A 123 -1.18 -13.10 6.64
C PHE A 123 -0.51 -11.99 5.83
N SER A 124 -1.18 -11.44 4.82
CA SER A 124 -0.66 -10.31 4.04
C SER A 124 -0.56 -9.04 4.89
N ALA A 125 -1.59 -8.70 5.68
CA ALA A 125 -1.54 -7.57 6.61
C ALA A 125 -0.45 -7.77 7.69
N SER A 126 -0.25 -9.00 8.17
CA SER A 126 0.82 -9.34 9.11
C SER A 126 2.20 -9.22 8.46
N GLN A 127 2.33 -9.67 7.21
CA GLN A 127 3.54 -9.45 6.40
C GLN A 127 3.85 -7.96 6.26
N ASP A 128 2.86 -7.13 5.92
CA ASP A 128 3.04 -5.68 5.78
C ASP A 128 3.60 -5.05 7.06
N ILE A 129 3.06 -5.43 8.24
CA ILE A 129 3.56 -4.92 9.53
C ILE A 129 5.06 -5.16 9.66
N VAL A 130 5.52 -6.38 9.40
CA VAL A 130 6.93 -6.73 9.63
C VAL A 130 7.85 -6.24 8.52
N LEU A 131 7.38 -6.15 7.28
CA LEU A 131 8.12 -5.55 6.16
C LEU A 131 8.33 -4.05 6.37
N ASP A 132 7.30 -3.33 6.80
CA ASP A 132 7.37 -1.91 7.14
C ASP A 132 8.33 -1.65 8.29
N ALA A 133 8.26 -2.49 9.33
CA ALA A 133 9.15 -2.42 10.47
C ALA A 133 10.60 -2.73 10.09
N TYR A 134 10.82 -3.80 9.33
CA TYR A 134 12.15 -4.16 8.82
C TYR A 134 12.77 -3.03 8.01
N ARG A 135 11.99 -2.47 7.07
CA ARG A 135 12.45 -1.34 6.22
C ARG A 135 12.81 -0.12 7.05
N ARG A 136 11.99 0.24 8.06
CA ARG A 136 12.28 1.37 8.96
C ARG A 136 13.54 1.14 9.79
N GLU A 137 13.79 -0.09 10.21
CA GLU A 137 14.97 -0.47 11.01
C GLU A 137 16.24 -0.61 10.13
N LEU A 138 16.09 -0.92 8.85
CA LEU A 138 17.18 -1.08 7.88
C LEU A 138 17.72 0.25 7.36
N LEU A 139 16.84 1.23 7.11
CA LEU A 139 17.15 2.46 6.42
C LEU A 139 17.57 3.56 7.39
N LEU A 140 18.61 4.32 7.02
CA LEU A 140 18.99 5.55 7.68
C LEU A 140 17.93 6.64 7.40
N GLU A 141 17.92 7.69 8.19
CA GLU A 141 16.93 8.76 8.07
C GLU A 141 16.95 9.42 6.68
N GLU A 142 18.14 9.62 6.12
CA GLU A 142 18.35 10.20 4.79
C GLU A 142 17.89 9.25 3.66
N GLU A 143 17.92 7.93 3.89
CA GLU A 143 17.51 6.90 2.94
C GLU A 143 15.99 6.63 2.94
N LEU A 144 15.26 7.08 3.99
CA LEU A 144 13.83 6.77 4.15
C LEU A 144 12.99 7.24 2.96
N GLY A 145 13.26 8.43 2.43
CA GLY A 145 12.54 8.98 1.28
C GLY A 145 12.63 8.06 0.06
N LEU A 146 13.86 7.74 -0.34
CA LEU A 146 14.13 6.89 -1.51
C LEU A 146 13.73 5.43 -1.28
N GLY A 147 14.06 4.86 -0.13
CA GLY A 147 13.73 3.47 0.18
C GLY A 147 12.23 3.21 0.24
N ASN A 148 11.43 4.14 0.80
CA ASN A 148 9.98 4.05 0.75
C ASN A 148 9.44 4.23 -0.68
N SER A 149 10.04 5.11 -1.48
CA SER A 149 9.70 5.26 -2.90
C SER A 149 9.90 3.95 -3.67
N VAL A 150 11.06 3.33 -3.55
CA VAL A 150 11.39 2.06 -4.22
C VAL A 150 10.41 0.96 -3.79
N HIS A 151 10.14 0.84 -2.50
CA HIS A 151 9.19 -0.14 -1.96
C HIS A 151 7.77 0.06 -2.50
N ILE A 152 7.24 1.29 -2.45
CA ILE A 152 5.88 1.60 -2.91
C ILE A 152 5.72 1.36 -4.42
N ASN A 153 6.74 1.68 -5.21
CA ASN A 153 6.69 1.42 -6.65
C ASN A 153 6.77 -0.07 -6.96
N ALA A 154 7.61 -0.83 -6.28
CA ALA A 154 7.65 -2.29 -6.40
C ALA A 154 6.32 -2.93 -5.99
N TYR A 155 5.68 -2.41 -4.92
CA TYR A 155 4.34 -2.78 -4.49
C TYR A 155 3.29 -2.58 -5.59
N ARG A 156 3.29 -1.41 -6.26
CA ARG A 156 2.37 -1.12 -7.38
C ARG A 156 2.62 -2.02 -8.59
N ILE A 157 3.88 -2.23 -8.93
CA ILE A 157 4.29 -3.11 -10.05
C ILE A 157 3.87 -4.55 -9.79
N ALA A 158 3.93 -5.02 -8.53
CA ALA A 158 3.46 -6.35 -8.16
C ALA A 158 1.99 -6.60 -8.55
N GLY A 159 1.17 -5.55 -8.57
CA GLY A 159 -0.22 -5.61 -9.02
C GLY A 159 -0.40 -6.04 -10.48
N LEU A 160 0.63 -5.90 -11.32
CA LEU A 160 0.58 -6.38 -12.70
C LEU A 160 0.54 -7.92 -12.79
N VAL A 161 1.04 -8.63 -11.78
CA VAL A 161 0.97 -10.09 -11.76
C VAL A 161 -0.48 -10.56 -11.64
N PRO A 162 -1.24 -10.29 -10.57
CA PRO A 162 -2.62 -10.74 -10.47
C PRO A 162 -3.58 -9.95 -11.38
N GLY A 163 -3.30 -8.70 -11.69
CA GLY A 163 -4.20 -7.82 -12.45
C GLY A 163 -4.01 -7.86 -13.96
N SER A 164 -2.94 -8.47 -14.45
CA SER A 164 -2.68 -8.58 -15.89
C SER A 164 -2.19 -9.98 -16.26
N LEU A 165 -1.01 -10.38 -15.81
CA LEU A 165 -0.41 -11.68 -16.18
C LEU A 165 -1.33 -12.85 -15.83
N SER A 166 -1.83 -12.91 -14.60
CA SER A 166 -2.68 -14.02 -14.16
C SER A 166 -4.03 -14.04 -14.88
N LEU A 167 -4.59 -12.88 -15.26
CA LEU A 167 -5.82 -12.81 -16.04
C LEU A 167 -5.59 -13.30 -17.48
N ILE A 168 -4.47 -12.96 -18.11
CA ILE A 168 -4.09 -13.47 -19.43
C ILE A 168 -3.91 -15.01 -19.37
N LEU A 169 -3.25 -15.50 -18.30
CA LEU A 169 -3.10 -16.95 -18.12
C LEU A 169 -4.43 -17.67 -17.93
N ALA A 170 -5.43 -17.01 -17.30
CA ALA A 170 -6.75 -17.58 -17.09
C ALA A 170 -7.56 -17.80 -18.38
N ASP A 171 -7.21 -17.12 -19.47
CA ASP A 171 -7.79 -17.40 -20.79
C ASP A 171 -7.27 -18.70 -21.42
N HIS A 172 -6.14 -19.23 -20.92
CA HIS A 172 -5.45 -20.38 -21.50
C HIS A 172 -5.25 -21.55 -20.56
N LEU A 173 -5.35 -21.33 -19.24
CA LEU A 173 -5.07 -22.31 -18.20
C LEU A 173 -6.23 -22.43 -17.19
N PRO A 174 -6.42 -23.62 -16.58
CA PRO A 174 -7.37 -23.76 -15.48
C PRO A 174 -6.99 -22.84 -14.30
N TRP A 175 -7.99 -22.34 -13.59
CA TRP A 175 -7.80 -21.43 -12.44
C TRP A 175 -6.86 -21.98 -11.38
N ALA A 176 -6.87 -23.30 -11.12
CA ALA A 176 -5.94 -23.92 -10.20
C ALA A 176 -4.46 -23.68 -10.60
N SER A 177 -4.14 -23.81 -11.88
CA SER A 177 -2.80 -23.52 -12.41
C SER A 177 -2.47 -22.02 -12.34
N VAL A 178 -3.44 -21.16 -12.61
CA VAL A 178 -3.27 -19.70 -12.52
C VAL A 178 -2.91 -19.28 -11.10
N PHE A 179 -3.63 -19.75 -10.09
CA PHE A 179 -3.31 -19.46 -8.69
C PHE A 179 -1.97 -20.03 -8.26
N ALA A 180 -1.62 -21.26 -8.70
CA ALA A 180 -0.33 -21.85 -8.42
C ALA A 180 0.84 -21.04 -9.03
N ILE A 181 0.72 -20.63 -10.29
CA ILE A 181 1.73 -19.79 -10.95
C ILE A 181 1.81 -18.41 -10.27
N THR A 182 0.68 -17.80 -9.94
CA THR A 182 0.65 -16.51 -9.22
C THR A 182 1.36 -16.60 -7.88
N ALA A 183 1.19 -17.71 -7.14
CA ALA A 183 1.85 -17.94 -5.86
C ALA A 183 3.39 -18.01 -6.00
N LEU A 184 3.92 -18.55 -7.11
CA LEU A 184 5.38 -18.64 -7.32
C LEU A 184 6.06 -17.26 -7.29
N PHE A 185 5.34 -16.19 -7.59
CA PHE A 185 5.88 -14.82 -7.48
C PHE A 185 6.10 -14.37 -6.03
N MET A 186 5.69 -15.16 -5.02
CA MET A 186 6.09 -14.95 -3.63
C MET A 186 7.51 -15.45 -3.35
N LEU A 187 8.04 -16.41 -4.16
CA LEU A 187 9.35 -17.02 -3.94
C LEU A 187 10.52 -16.03 -3.90
N PRO A 188 10.62 -15.01 -4.80
CA PRO A 188 11.70 -14.02 -4.70
C PRO A 188 11.72 -13.26 -3.37
N GLY A 189 10.53 -12.90 -2.83
CA GLY A 189 10.42 -12.27 -1.52
C GLY A 189 10.85 -13.21 -0.38
N LEU A 190 10.42 -14.47 -0.42
CA LEU A 190 10.81 -15.47 0.56
C LEU A 190 12.33 -15.76 0.50
N ALA A 191 12.88 -15.92 -0.69
CA ALA A 191 14.32 -16.12 -0.87
C ALA A 191 15.12 -14.92 -0.31
N MET A 192 14.68 -13.70 -0.63
CA MET A 192 15.28 -12.47 -0.06
C MET A 192 15.23 -12.49 1.46
N THR A 193 14.09 -12.82 2.07
CA THR A 193 13.92 -12.89 3.53
C THR A 193 14.90 -13.87 4.18
N LEU A 194 15.19 -14.99 3.53
CA LEU A 194 16.15 -15.98 4.03
C LEU A 194 17.60 -15.50 3.90
N LEU A 195 17.92 -14.67 2.90
CA LEU A 195 19.28 -14.21 2.59
C LEU A 195 19.71 -12.93 3.32
N ILE A 196 18.75 -12.12 3.80
CA ILE A 196 19.05 -10.88 4.50
C ILE A 196 19.39 -11.12 5.98
N SER A 197 20.03 -10.15 6.62
CA SER A 197 20.31 -10.18 8.06
C SER A 197 19.19 -9.56 8.87
N GLU A 198 19.01 -10.02 10.12
CA GLU A 198 18.11 -9.39 11.09
C GLU A 198 18.66 -8.01 11.50
N PRO A 199 17.86 -6.94 11.48
CA PRO A 199 18.31 -5.64 11.96
C PRO A 199 18.59 -5.68 13.47
N GLN A 200 19.71 -5.09 13.87
CA GLN A 200 20.06 -4.98 15.28
C GLN A 200 19.41 -3.77 15.90
N LEU A 201 18.64 -3.97 16.97
CA LEU A 201 18.06 -2.88 17.77
C LEU A 201 18.97 -2.52 18.94
N ALA A 202 19.37 -1.25 19.03
CA ALA A 202 20.23 -0.76 20.10
C ALA A 202 19.65 -0.96 21.52
N LYS A 203 18.31 -0.92 21.68
CA LYS A 203 17.61 -1.06 22.96
C LYS A 203 16.86 -2.38 23.16
N GLY A 204 16.99 -3.33 22.22
CA GLY A 204 16.26 -4.60 22.27
C GLY A 204 14.75 -4.47 22.03
N ALA A 205 14.06 -5.64 21.94
CA ALA A 205 12.61 -5.71 21.77
C ALA A 205 11.88 -5.49 23.13
N PRO A 206 10.57 -5.13 23.10
CA PRO A 206 9.75 -5.10 24.32
C PRO A 206 9.76 -6.45 25.06
N LYS A 207 9.94 -6.44 26.38
CA LYS A 207 10.06 -7.66 27.19
C LYS A 207 8.70 -8.21 27.61
N THR A 208 7.67 -7.36 27.72
CA THR A 208 6.32 -7.72 28.15
C THR A 208 5.28 -7.26 27.15
N LEU A 209 4.09 -7.90 27.15
CA LEU A 209 2.96 -7.45 26.33
C LEU A 209 2.50 -6.04 26.70
N ARG A 210 2.56 -5.69 28.00
CA ARG A 210 2.25 -4.34 28.46
C ARG A 210 3.19 -3.32 27.85
N GLU A 211 4.49 -3.61 27.81
CA GLU A 211 5.46 -2.75 27.13
C GLU A 211 5.17 -2.66 25.63
N ALA A 212 4.79 -3.76 24.98
CA ALA A 212 4.50 -3.76 23.54
C ALA A 212 3.20 -3.01 23.18
N VAL A 213 2.22 -2.93 24.09
CA VAL A 213 0.92 -2.29 23.84
C VAL A 213 0.90 -0.86 24.37
N VAL A 214 1.31 -0.63 25.62
CA VAL A 214 1.15 0.69 26.28
C VAL A 214 2.31 1.64 25.98
N GLU A 215 3.53 1.13 26.03
CA GLU A 215 4.73 1.94 25.84
C GLU A 215 4.81 2.66 24.48
N PRO A 216 4.38 2.09 23.34
CA PRO A 216 4.39 2.81 22.06
C PRO A 216 3.58 4.11 22.07
N PHE A 217 2.43 4.12 22.76
CA PHE A 217 1.58 5.32 22.91
C PHE A 217 2.19 6.31 23.89
N HIS A 218 2.61 5.82 25.05
CA HIS A 218 3.24 6.64 26.08
C HIS A 218 4.54 7.29 25.55
N GLU A 219 5.38 6.51 24.89
CA GLU A 219 6.62 6.99 24.27
C GLU A 219 6.34 8.08 23.23
N PHE A 220 5.38 7.85 22.33
CA PHE A 220 5.05 8.81 21.29
C PHE A 220 4.58 10.15 21.87
N ILE A 221 3.69 10.11 22.87
CA ILE A 221 3.19 11.32 23.54
C ILE A 221 4.29 12.00 24.33
N THR A 222 5.10 11.24 25.06
CA THR A 222 6.16 11.79 25.94
C THR A 222 7.30 12.40 25.10
N ARG A 223 7.71 11.73 24.01
CA ARG A 223 8.77 12.19 23.13
C ARG A 223 8.42 13.49 22.40
N GLN A 224 7.20 13.64 21.99
CA GLN A 224 6.73 14.78 21.20
C GLN A 224 6.14 15.88 22.08
N GLY A 225 5.60 15.54 23.24
CA GLY A 225 4.65 16.36 23.96
C GLY A 225 3.23 16.18 23.39
N TRP A 226 2.21 16.36 24.22
CA TRP A 226 0.82 16.04 23.82
C TRP A 226 0.29 16.88 22.65
N ARG A 227 0.64 18.19 22.56
CA ARG A 227 0.18 19.06 21.47
C ARG A 227 0.80 18.69 20.11
N PRO A 228 2.14 18.59 19.97
CA PRO A 228 2.76 18.11 18.72
C PRO A 228 2.33 16.69 18.36
N ALA A 229 2.15 15.79 19.34
CA ALA A 229 1.64 14.44 19.07
C ALA A 229 0.26 14.47 18.41
N LEU A 230 -0.68 15.28 18.93
CA LEU A 230 -1.99 15.45 18.30
C LEU A 230 -1.91 16.07 16.90
N LEU A 231 -1.02 17.05 16.69
CA LEU A 231 -0.82 17.64 15.36
C LEU A 231 -0.28 16.62 14.36
N ILE A 232 0.64 15.76 14.76
CA ILE A 232 1.15 14.67 13.91
C ILE A 232 0.02 13.69 13.56
N LEU A 233 -0.80 13.27 14.54
CA LEU A 233 -1.93 12.38 14.28
C LEU A 233 -2.98 13.03 13.39
N ALA A 234 -3.31 14.30 13.61
CA ALA A 234 -4.21 15.07 12.75
C ALA A 234 -3.66 15.21 11.32
N PHE A 235 -2.37 15.46 11.17
CA PHE A 235 -1.71 15.49 9.88
C PHE A 235 -1.80 14.13 9.16
N ILE A 236 -1.49 13.03 9.88
CA ILE A 236 -1.61 11.66 9.34
C ILE A 236 -3.04 11.37 8.88
N PHE A 237 -4.03 11.82 9.65
CA PHE A 237 -5.44 11.63 9.34
C PHE A 237 -5.88 12.44 8.11
N LEU A 238 -5.46 13.71 7.99
CA LEU A 238 -5.98 14.67 7.01
C LEU A 238 -5.21 14.68 5.67
N TYR A 239 -3.91 14.39 5.68
CA TYR A 239 -3.04 14.60 4.50
C TYR A 239 -3.51 13.89 3.23
N LYS A 240 -4.08 12.69 3.35
CA LYS A 240 -4.57 11.90 2.22
C LYS A 240 -6.09 12.01 2.01
N LEU A 241 -6.77 12.84 2.80
CA LEU A 241 -8.21 12.94 2.78
C LEU A 241 -8.73 13.53 1.46
N GLY A 242 -8.18 14.68 1.04
CA GLY A 242 -8.60 15.36 -0.18
C GLY A 242 -8.41 14.52 -1.43
N ASP A 243 -7.26 13.87 -1.56
CA ASP A 243 -6.94 12.94 -2.63
C ASP A 243 -7.92 11.73 -2.66
N SER A 244 -8.20 11.16 -1.50
CA SER A 244 -9.13 10.05 -1.39
C SER A 244 -10.57 10.44 -1.76
N MET A 245 -11.02 11.62 -1.36
CA MET A 245 -12.36 12.14 -1.71
C MET A 245 -12.47 12.42 -3.21
N ALA A 246 -11.48 13.08 -3.80
CA ALA A 246 -11.49 13.44 -5.22
C ALA A 246 -11.53 12.21 -6.14
N THR A 247 -10.92 11.09 -5.71
CA THR A 247 -10.83 9.87 -6.51
C THR A 247 -11.89 8.82 -6.17
N ALA A 248 -12.63 9.00 -5.07
CA ALA A 248 -13.65 8.03 -4.61
C ALA A 248 -14.73 7.75 -5.66
N LEU A 249 -15.14 8.75 -6.40
CA LEU A 249 -16.17 8.67 -7.45
C LEU A 249 -15.61 8.90 -8.87
N ALA A 250 -14.30 8.71 -9.06
CA ALA A 250 -13.66 8.97 -10.35
C ALA A 250 -14.30 8.19 -11.51
N THR A 251 -14.58 6.89 -11.33
CA THR A 251 -15.21 6.09 -12.39
C THR A 251 -16.64 6.52 -12.72
N PRO A 252 -17.57 6.73 -11.74
CA PRO A 252 -18.85 7.36 -12.01
C PRO A 252 -18.73 8.69 -12.75
N PHE A 253 -17.86 9.58 -12.28
CA PHE A 253 -17.61 10.87 -12.93
C PHE A 253 -17.23 10.73 -14.41
N TYR A 254 -16.30 9.83 -14.76
CA TYR A 254 -15.92 9.62 -16.16
C TYR A 254 -17.09 9.11 -17.00
N LEU A 255 -17.92 8.22 -16.46
CA LEU A 255 -19.11 7.71 -17.15
C LEU A 255 -20.14 8.81 -17.38
N ASP A 256 -20.38 9.67 -16.38
CA ASP A 256 -21.31 10.80 -16.48
C ASP A 256 -20.82 11.88 -17.47
N MET A 257 -19.48 12.01 -17.62
CA MET A 257 -18.85 12.84 -18.65
C MET A 257 -18.99 12.25 -20.07
N GLY A 258 -19.51 11.03 -20.23
CA GLY A 258 -19.74 10.37 -21.50
C GLY A 258 -18.56 9.54 -22.05
N PHE A 259 -17.53 9.26 -21.23
CA PHE A 259 -16.46 8.34 -21.62
C PHE A 259 -16.95 6.90 -21.64
N THR A 260 -16.50 6.12 -22.59
CA THR A 260 -16.81 4.69 -22.65
C THR A 260 -16.03 3.90 -21.60
N LYS A 261 -16.55 2.72 -21.22
CA LYS A 261 -15.84 1.80 -20.31
C LYS A 261 -14.46 1.39 -20.87
N THR A 262 -14.35 1.31 -22.19
CA THR A 262 -13.08 1.00 -22.87
C THR A 262 -12.08 2.15 -22.73
N ASP A 263 -12.52 3.41 -22.93
CA ASP A 263 -11.65 4.58 -22.73
C ASP A 263 -11.11 4.64 -21.30
N ILE A 264 -12.00 4.43 -20.31
CA ILE A 264 -11.62 4.40 -18.90
C ILE A 264 -10.63 3.25 -18.63
N GLY A 265 -10.91 2.05 -19.15
CA GLY A 265 -10.07 0.87 -18.96
C GLY A 265 -8.67 1.02 -19.55
N ILE A 266 -8.55 1.58 -20.74
CA ILE A 266 -7.25 1.75 -21.44
C ILE A 266 -6.51 2.98 -20.89
N VAL A 267 -7.16 4.14 -20.88
CA VAL A 267 -6.51 5.41 -20.57
C VAL A 267 -6.27 5.54 -19.05
N ALA A 268 -7.31 5.34 -18.23
CA ALA A 268 -7.20 5.57 -16.80
C ALA A 268 -6.22 4.58 -16.14
N LYS A 269 -6.26 3.30 -16.50
CA LYS A 269 -5.35 2.31 -15.91
C LYS A 269 -3.89 2.54 -16.30
N ASN A 270 -3.62 2.80 -17.59
CA ASN A 270 -2.24 2.98 -18.04
C ASN A 270 -1.68 4.33 -17.62
N ALA A 271 -2.39 5.43 -17.85
CA ALA A 271 -1.96 6.76 -17.43
C ALA A 271 -1.80 6.85 -15.91
N GLY A 272 -2.74 6.29 -15.15
CA GLY A 272 -2.70 6.30 -13.69
C GLY A 272 -1.54 5.51 -13.12
N LEU A 273 -1.34 4.26 -13.55
CA LEU A 273 -0.28 3.40 -13.00
C LEU A 273 1.12 3.99 -13.26
N TRP A 274 1.45 4.24 -14.51
CA TRP A 274 2.80 4.66 -14.86
C TRP A 274 3.15 6.06 -14.36
N ALA A 275 2.19 6.99 -14.40
CA ALA A 275 2.38 8.32 -13.82
C ALA A 275 2.58 8.26 -12.29
N SER A 276 1.83 7.39 -11.59
CA SER A 276 2.01 7.23 -10.14
C SER A 276 3.36 6.58 -9.78
N VAL A 277 3.84 5.63 -10.59
CA VAL A 277 5.19 5.04 -10.45
C VAL A 277 6.26 6.11 -10.71
N ALA A 278 6.14 6.87 -11.79
CA ALA A 278 7.06 7.96 -12.10
C ALA A 278 7.08 9.03 -11.00
N GLY A 279 5.90 9.46 -10.53
CA GLY A 279 5.78 10.41 -9.41
C GLY A 279 6.42 9.88 -8.13
N GLY A 280 6.20 8.60 -7.82
CA GLY A 280 6.83 7.95 -6.67
C GLY A 280 8.35 7.96 -6.76
N MET A 281 8.93 7.59 -7.90
CA MET A 281 10.38 7.61 -8.12
C MET A 281 10.96 9.02 -8.06
N LEU A 282 10.35 9.98 -8.75
CA LEU A 282 10.75 11.39 -8.71
C LEU A 282 10.69 11.94 -7.29
N GLY A 283 9.61 11.65 -6.55
CA GLY A 283 9.47 12.07 -5.17
C GLY A 283 10.57 11.53 -4.27
N GLY A 284 10.89 10.24 -4.40
CA GLY A 284 11.98 9.61 -3.67
C GLY A 284 13.34 10.25 -3.96
N LEU A 285 13.65 10.45 -5.24
CA LEU A 285 14.90 11.08 -5.68
C LEU A 285 15.02 12.55 -5.21
N TRP A 286 13.92 13.32 -5.30
CA TRP A 286 13.92 14.70 -4.83
C TRP A 286 14.07 14.80 -3.32
N MET A 287 13.46 13.91 -2.54
CA MET A 287 13.59 13.89 -1.09
C MET A 287 15.03 13.68 -0.61
N VAL A 288 15.89 13.02 -1.38
CA VAL A 288 17.32 12.92 -1.08
C VAL A 288 17.99 14.32 -0.98
N LYS A 289 17.54 15.27 -1.81
CA LYS A 289 18.07 16.63 -1.85
C LYS A 289 17.35 17.61 -0.92
N ILE A 290 16.00 17.57 -0.93
CA ILE A 290 15.18 18.57 -0.23
C ILE A 290 14.74 18.12 1.17
N GLY A 291 14.86 16.83 1.47
CA GLY A 291 14.38 16.21 2.71
C GLY A 291 12.88 16.00 2.75
N ILE A 292 12.42 15.19 3.73
CA ILE A 292 11.03 14.75 3.85
C ILE A 292 10.06 15.91 4.10
N ASN A 293 10.41 16.86 4.97
CA ASN A 293 9.49 17.96 5.33
C ASN A 293 9.19 18.89 4.16
N ARG A 294 10.22 19.29 3.41
CA ARG A 294 10.03 20.11 2.20
C ARG A 294 9.31 19.33 1.11
N GLY A 295 9.61 18.02 1.01
CA GLY A 295 8.90 17.11 0.11
C GLY A 295 7.40 17.07 0.39
N LEU A 296 6.98 16.95 1.65
CA LEU A 296 5.57 16.94 2.04
C LEU A 296 4.82 18.21 1.59
N TRP A 297 5.43 19.39 1.81
CA TRP A 297 4.83 20.66 1.38
C TRP A 297 4.75 20.78 -0.14
N LEU A 298 5.87 20.55 -0.83
CA LEU A 298 5.93 20.71 -2.28
C LEU A 298 5.00 19.71 -2.99
N PHE A 299 5.05 18.44 -2.58
CA PHE A 299 4.23 17.39 -3.19
C PHE A 299 2.75 17.50 -2.79
N GLY A 300 2.47 18.00 -1.58
CA GLY A 300 1.10 18.34 -1.16
C GLY A 300 0.49 19.42 -2.04
N ILE A 301 1.23 20.48 -2.37
CA ILE A 301 0.78 21.53 -3.30
C ILE A 301 0.52 20.93 -4.68
N VAL A 302 1.44 20.09 -5.20
CA VAL A 302 1.24 19.41 -6.49
C VAL A 302 -0.02 18.55 -6.47
N GLN A 303 -0.31 17.82 -5.39
CA GLN A 303 -1.55 17.05 -5.24
C GLN A 303 -2.81 17.94 -5.30
N VAL A 304 -2.82 19.05 -4.56
CA VAL A 304 -3.95 20.00 -4.58
C VAL A 304 -4.18 20.56 -5.98
N VAL A 305 -3.10 20.97 -6.66
CA VAL A 305 -3.18 21.50 -8.03
C VAL A 305 -3.66 20.42 -9.02
N SER A 306 -3.17 19.18 -8.88
CA SER A 306 -3.55 18.10 -9.79
C SER A 306 -5.03 17.71 -9.69
N ILE A 307 -5.63 17.77 -8.49
CA ILE A 307 -7.06 17.54 -8.29
C ILE A 307 -7.92 18.54 -9.05
N LEU A 308 -7.48 19.80 -9.20
CA LEU A 308 -8.17 20.80 -10.00
C LEU A 308 -8.32 20.41 -11.48
N GLY A 309 -7.52 19.46 -11.96
CA GLY A 309 -7.68 18.88 -13.28
C GLY A 309 -9.05 18.23 -13.50
N PHE A 310 -9.64 17.62 -12.47
CA PHE A 310 -10.99 17.05 -12.56
C PHE A 310 -12.05 18.15 -12.70
N ALA A 311 -11.90 19.27 -11.98
CA ALA A 311 -12.78 20.42 -12.13
C ALA A 311 -12.68 21.03 -13.54
N TRP A 312 -11.47 21.11 -14.08
CA TRP A 312 -11.26 21.54 -15.46
C TRP A 312 -11.90 20.59 -16.47
N LEU A 313 -11.80 19.27 -16.26
CA LEU A 313 -12.43 18.26 -17.10
C LEU A 313 -13.96 18.39 -17.05
N ALA A 314 -14.54 18.58 -15.86
CA ALA A 314 -15.98 18.84 -15.69
C ALA A 314 -16.42 20.10 -16.43
N TRP A 315 -15.65 21.19 -16.33
CA TRP A 315 -15.93 22.45 -17.02
C TRP A 315 -15.85 22.31 -18.55
N LEU A 316 -14.97 21.44 -19.08
CA LEU A 316 -14.86 21.17 -20.51
C LEU A 316 -16.17 20.60 -21.10
N GLY A 317 -16.94 19.84 -20.30
CA GLY A 317 -18.29 19.37 -20.61
C GLY A 317 -18.41 18.42 -21.82
N ARG A 318 -17.30 17.86 -22.29
CA ARG A 318 -17.25 16.90 -23.41
C ARG A 318 -16.24 15.80 -23.16
N PRO A 319 -16.49 14.57 -23.68
CA PRO A 319 -15.54 13.46 -23.55
C PRO A 319 -14.36 13.65 -24.51
N ASP A 320 -13.23 14.10 -23.97
CA ASP A 320 -11.96 14.23 -24.67
C ASP A 320 -10.94 13.27 -24.06
N ILE A 321 -10.56 12.23 -24.80
CA ILE A 321 -9.65 11.16 -24.33
C ILE A 321 -8.27 11.70 -23.96
N VAL A 322 -7.77 12.70 -24.70
CA VAL A 322 -6.45 13.30 -24.42
C VAL A 322 -6.52 14.09 -23.10
N ALA A 323 -7.58 14.90 -22.95
CA ALA A 323 -7.80 15.64 -21.70
C ALA A 323 -7.93 14.69 -20.50
N LEU A 324 -8.69 13.60 -20.63
CA LEU A 324 -8.82 12.56 -19.61
C LEU A 324 -7.45 11.98 -19.24
N GLY A 325 -6.67 11.57 -20.24
CA GLY A 325 -5.35 10.98 -20.05
C GLY A 325 -4.38 11.93 -19.33
N VAL A 326 -4.37 13.21 -19.71
CA VAL A 326 -3.52 14.24 -19.09
C VAL A 326 -3.93 14.49 -17.64
N VAL A 327 -5.23 14.64 -17.37
CA VAL A 327 -5.74 14.89 -16.00
C VAL A 327 -5.42 13.70 -15.09
N ILE A 328 -5.68 12.47 -15.53
CA ILE A 328 -5.39 11.27 -14.75
C ILE A 328 -3.89 11.10 -14.54
N ALA A 329 -3.07 11.32 -15.58
CA ALA A 329 -1.61 11.22 -15.44
C ALA A 329 -1.06 12.26 -14.46
N PHE A 330 -1.54 13.50 -14.50
CA PHE A 330 -1.09 14.55 -13.61
C PHE A 330 -1.53 14.31 -12.16
N GLU A 331 -2.78 13.90 -11.97
CA GLU A 331 -3.28 13.51 -10.64
C GLU A 331 -2.49 12.32 -10.07
N ALA A 332 -2.34 11.24 -10.84
CA ALA A 332 -1.61 10.06 -10.39
C ALA A 332 -0.12 10.34 -10.11
N LEU A 333 0.51 11.25 -10.86
CA LEU A 333 1.87 11.73 -10.57
C LEU A 333 1.90 12.46 -9.22
N GLY A 334 0.95 13.35 -8.96
CA GLY A 334 0.79 14.03 -7.67
C GLY A 334 0.59 13.05 -6.51
N VAL A 335 -0.28 12.06 -6.69
CA VAL A 335 -0.51 10.96 -5.72
C VAL A 335 0.79 10.17 -5.49
N GLY A 336 1.54 9.88 -6.55
CA GLY A 336 2.83 9.21 -6.46
C GLY A 336 3.82 9.98 -5.59
N LEU A 337 4.02 11.25 -5.91
CA LEU A 337 4.88 12.18 -5.16
C LEU A 337 4.47 12.27 -3.68
N GLY A 338 3.19 12.57 -3.41
CA GLY A 338 2.70 12.79 -2.06
C GLY A 338 2.70 11.52 -1.21
N THR A 339 2.38 10.35 -1.79
CA THR A 339 2.35 9.09 -1.06
C THR A 339 3.72 8.70 -0.53
N VAL A 340 4.80 8.84 -1.33
CA VAL A 340 6.14 8.47 -0.88
C VAL A 340 6.67 9.40 0.21
N ALA A 341 6.38 10.70 0.13
CA ALA A 341 6.73 11.64 1.18
C ALA A 341 5.95 11.38 2.48
N TYR A 342 4.68 11.07 2.35
CA TYR A 342 3.80 10.73 3.46
C TYR A 342 4.24 9.46 4.20
N VAL A 343 4.53 8.38 3.47
CA VAL A 343 5.01 7.13 4.07
C VAL A 343 6.40 7.31 4.68
N ALA A 344 7.29 8.10 4.06
CA ALA A 344 8.58 8.44 4.63
C ALA A 344 8.44 9.25 5.94
N PHE A 345 7.46 10.16 6.02
CA PHE A 345 7.14 10.89 7.25
C PHE A 345 6.64 9.95 8.35
N ILE A 346 5.70 9.04 8.04
CA ILE A 346 5.24 8.02 8.99
C ILE A 346 6.42 7.19 9.50
N ALA A 347 7.28 6.72 8.61
CA ALA A 347 8.47 5.95 8.97
C ALA A 347 9.40 6.73 9.91
N ARG A 348 9.63 8.02 9.64
CA ARG A 348 10.44 8.90 10.50
C ARG A 348 9.79 9.18 11.86
N ALA A 349 8.46 9.34 11.90
CA ALA A 349 7.71 9.57 13.13
C ALA A 349 7.72 8.33 14.06
N THR A 350 8.01 7.16 13.52
CA THR A 350 8.00 5.87 14.22
C THR A 350 9.30 5.64 15.00
N ASN A 351 9.19 5.23 16.27
CA ASN A 351 10.35 4.86 17.09
C ASN A 351 10.86 3.47 16.69
N PRO A 352 12.18 3.29 16.45
CA PRO A 352 12.77 2.00 16.06
C PRO A 352 12.52 0.86 17.07
N ARG A 353 12.27 1.16 18.34
CA ARG A 353 11.97 0.16 19.37
C ARG A 353 10.58 -0.46 19.21
N PHE A 354 9.60 0.32 18.74
CA PHE A 354 8.18 -0.07 18.63
C PHE A 354 7.69 0.05 17.19
N THR A 355 8.55 -0.30 16.25
CA THR A 355 8.34 0.01 14.82
C THR A 355 7.07 -0.62 14.28
N ALA A 356 6.82 -1.91 14.54
CA ALA A 356 5.66 -2.59 14.01
C ALA A 356 4.35 -1.99 14.56
N THR A 357 4.30 -1.73 15.87
CA THR A 357 3.10 -1.20 16.52
C THR A 357 2.80 0.24 16.09
N GLN A 358 3.79 1.15 16.19
CA GLN A 358 3.57 2.57 15.83
C GLN A 358 3.31 2.74 14.32
N PHE A 359 4.06 2.05 13.46
CA PHE A 359 3.86 2.14 12.03
C PHE A 359 2.47 1.60 11.60
N ALA A 360 2.09 0.43 12.14
CA ALA A 360 0.77 -0.14 11.90
C ALA A 360 -0.36 0.79 12.38
N LEU A 361 -0.21 1.40 13.56
CA LEU A 361 -1.18 2.37 14.08
C LEU A 361 -1.33 3.58 13.17
N PHE A 362 -0.23 4.19 12.74
CA PHE A 362 -0.25 5.38 11.88
C PHE A 362 -0.84 5.07 10.49
N THR A 363 -0.49 3.94 9.90
CA THR A 363 -1.05 3.52 8.61
C THR A 363 -2.54 3.15 8.72
N SER A 364 -2.96 2.53 9.82
CA SER A 364 -4.38 2.28 10.10
C SER A 364 -5.15 3.57 10.32
N LEU A 365 -4.58 4.53 11.06
CA LEU A 365 -5.19 5.86 11.25
C LEU A 365 -5.40 6.60 9.92
N SER A 366 -4.49 6.42 8.95
CA SER A 366 -4.65 7.00 7.62
C SER A 366 -5.75 6.34 6.77
N ALA A 367 -6.10 5.10 7.08
CA ALA A 367 -7.14 4.36 6.36
C ALA A 367 -8.58 4.72 6.83
N VAL A 368 -8.75 5.09 8.11
CA VAL A 368 -10.06 5.42 8.70
C VAL A 368 -10.78 6.55 7.96
N PRO A 369 -10.16 7.73 7.71
CA PRO A 369 -10.86 8.81 7.02
C PRO A 369 -11.25 8.41 5.60
N ARG A 370 -10.42 7.64 4.91
CA ARG A 370 -10.74 7.13 3.57
C ARG A 370 -12.06 6.35 3.57
N THR A 371 -12.26 5.46 4.54
CA THR A 371 -13.46 4.63 4.60
C THR A 371 -14.71 5.45 4.94
N VAL A 372 -14.62 6.32 5.95
CA VAL A 372 -15.76 7.11 6.44
C VAL A 372 -16.11 8.23 5.47
N VAL A 373 -15.13 9.00 5.03
CA VAL A 373 -15.38 10.21 4.22
C VAL A 373 -15.71 9.87 2.78
N ASN A 374 -15.13 8.80 2.21
CA ASN A 374 -15.53 8.35 0.87
C ASN A 374 -17.01 7.93 0.82
N ALA A 375 -17.57 7.44 1.93
CA ALA A 375 -18.99 7.12 1.99
C ALA A 375 -19.89 8.38 1.89
N THR A 376 -19.38 9.56 2.22
CA THR A 376 -20.14 10.83 2.14
C THR A 376 -20.00 11.55 0.79
N THR A 377 -19.04 11.15 -0.05
CA THR A 377 -18.79 11.85 -1.33
C THR A 377 -19.97 11.75 -2.29
N GLY A 378 -20.67 10.61 -2.35
CA GLY A 378 -21.88 10.45 -3.15
C GLY A 378 -22.97 11.44 -2.76
N TRP A 379 -23.23 11.57 -1.45
CA TRP A 379 -24.20 12.55 -0.95
C TRP A 379 -23.81 13.99 -1.29
N ILE A 380 -22.51 14.34 -1.22
CA ILE A 380 -22.03 15.68 -1.59
C ILE A 380 -22.31 15.93 -3.09
N VAL A 381 -21.96 14.99 -3.96
CA VAL A 381 -22.20 15.12 -5.41
C VAL A 381 -23.69 15.24 -5.74
N ASP A 382 -24.55 14.46 -5.06
CA ASP A 382 -26.00 14.55 -5.24
C ASP A 382 -26.57 15.93 -4.88
N GLN A 383 -25.95 16.66 -3.94
CA GLN A 383 -26.40 17.99 -3.51
C GLN A 383 -25.77 19.13 -4.31
N THR A 384 -24.53 19.00 -4.75
CA THR A 384 -23.73 20.08 -5.35
C THR A 384 -23.47 19.91 -6.84
N GLY A 385 -23.71 18.72 -7.40
CA GLY A 385 -23.24 18.33 -8.73
C GLY A 385 -21.74 17.98 -8.75
N TRP A 386 -21.27 17.66 -9.93
CA TRP A 386 -19.84 17.39 -10.17
C TRP A 386 -18.99 18.65 -10.11
#